data_2e989e14876de78bfaa83e2f08ec436e
#
_entry.id   2e989e14876de78bfaa83e2f08ec436e
#
_cell.length_a   1.000
_cell.length_b   1.000
_cell.length_c   1.000
_cell.angle_alpha   90.00
_cell.angle_beta   90.00
_cell.angle_gamma   90.00
#
_symmetry.space_group_name_H-M   'P 1'
#
loop_
_entity.id
_entity.type
_entity.pdbx_description
1 polymer ?
#
loop_
_entity_poly.entity_id
_entity_poly.type
_entity_poly.pdbx_seq_one_letter_code
_entity_poly.pdbx_strand_id
1 'polypeptide(L)'
;QMCIRDSMVDFGIPLFANIHLCGSVLTEVFFVMTVSKVLYGQLPAPMTMVLFCILLGIFAVGAPGVPGGTVMASLGLIISVLGFDDTGTGLMMTIFALQDSFGTACNVTGDGALTLMLTGYAKKHNIQEVQSGEIL
;
A
#
# COMPACT_ATOMS: atom_id res chain seq x y z
N GLN A 1 24.48 5.43 15.10
CA GLN A 1 23.69 4.85 16.22
C GLN A 1 22.27 4.74 15.77
N MET A 2 21.75 3.53 15.75
CA MET A 2 20.41 3.26 15.27
C MET A 2 19.38 3.91 16.21
N CYS A 3 18.56 4.81 15.67
CA CYS A 3 17.49 5.46 16.42
C CYS A 3 16.31 4.50 16.71
N ILE A 4 16.33 3.31 16.13
CA ILE A 4 15.30 2.29 16.19
C ILE A 4 15.80 1.13 17.03
N ARG A 5 14.95 0.56 17.87
CA ARG A 5 15.22 -0.68 18.62
C ARG A 5 15.24 -1.87 17.68
N ASP A 6 16.16 -2.81 17.83
CA ASP A 6 16.25 -3.99 16.98
C ASP A 6 14.96 -4.83 17.02
N SER A 7 14.38 -5.06 18.19
CA SER A 7 13.08 -5.74 18.34
C SER A 7 11.93 -5.05 17.61
N MET A 8 11.95 -3.71 17.52
CA MET A 8 10.95 -2.96 16.77
C MET A 8 11.18 -3.04 15.26
N VAL A 9 12.43 -3.22 14.82
CA VAL A 9 12.77 -3.46 13.41
C VAL A 9 12.30 -4.85 12.99
N ASP A 10 12.64 -5.87 13.79
CA ASP A 10 12.33 -7.27 13.49
C ASP A 10 10.83 -7.53 13.38
N PHE A 11 10.03 -6.79 14.14
CA PHE A 11 8.56 -6.88 14.08
C PHE A 11 7.95 -5.85 13.14
N GLY A 12 8.37 -4.59 13.24
CA GLY A 12 7.71 -3.46 12.58
C GLY A 12 7.90 -3.48 11.06
N ILE A 13 9.12 -3.73 10.57
CA ILE A 13 9.37 -3.74 9.12
C ILE A 13 8.57 -4.82 8.40
N PRO A 14 8.58 -6.10 8.81
CA PRO A 14 7.74 -7.12 8.18
C PRO A 14 6.25 -6.84 8.27
N LEU A 15 5.79 -6.29 9.41
CA LEU A 15 4.39 -5.92 9.58
C LEU A 15 3.99 -4.82 8.61
N PHE A 16 4.71 -3.69 8.61
CA PHE A 16 4.37 -2.54 7.77
C PHE A 16 4.52 -2.84 6.28
N ALA A 17 5.51 -3.64 5.89
CA ALA A 17 5.67 -4.08 4.50
C ALA A 17 4.42 -4.81 3.95
N ASN A 18 3.57 -5.36 4.81
CA ASN A 18 2.34 -6.02 4.40
C ASN A 18 1.09 -5.14 4.52
N ILE A 19 1.04 -4.21 5.49
CA ILE A 19 -0.18 -3.42 5.76
C ILE A 19 -0.08 -1.96 5.34
N HIS A 20 1.12 -1.48 5.00
CA HIS A 20 1.38 -0.10 4.63
C HIS A 20 1.85 0.02 3.18
N LEU A 21 0.91 0.11 2.26
CA LEU A 21 1.13 0.18 0.81
C LEU A 21 0.75 1.56 0.23
N CYS A 22 1.08 2.63 0.96
CA CYS A 22 0.64 3.99 0.64
C CYS A 22 1.07 4.46 -0.76
N GLY A 23 2.30 4.15 -1.18
CA GLY A 23 2.81 4.51 -2.50
C GLY A 23 2.08 3.76 -3.61
N SER A 24 1.86 2.45 -3.44
CA SER A 24 1.14 1.63 -4.40
C SER A 24 -0.33 2.08 -4.55
N VAL A 25 -1.02 2.34 -3.43
CA VAL A 25 -2.40 2.84 -3.43
C VAL A 25 -2.52 4.20 -4.11
N LEU A 26 -1.60 5.13 -3.79
CA LEU A 26 -1.59 6.46 -4.39
C LEU A 26 -1.38 6.40 -5.91
N THR A 27 -0.41 5.62 -6.35
CA THR A 27 -0.14 5.44 -7.79
C THR A 27 -1.28 4.75 -8.50
N GLU A 28 -1.95 3.79 -7.87
CA GLU A 28 -3.12 3.11 -8.42
C GLU A 28 -4.28 4.08 -8.68
N VAL A 29 -4.62 4.92 -7.71
CA VAL A 29 -5.65 5.96 -7.86
C VAL A 29 -5.28 6.92 -9.02
N PHE A 30 -4.03 7.35 -9.08
CA PHE A 30 -3.56 8.23 -10.14
C PHE A 30 -3.70 7.57 -11.53
N PHE A 31 -3.27 6.32 -11.67
CA PHE A 31 -3.35 5.63 -12.96
C PHE A 31 -4.78 5.26 -13.36
N VAL A 32 -5.63 4.91 -12.43
CA VAL A 32 -7.07 4.73 -12.69
C VAL A 32 -7.67 6.00 -13.30
N MET A 33 -7.39 7.16 -12.73
CA MET A 33 -7.86 8.44 -13.27
C MET A 33 -7.25 8.72 -14.65
N THR A 34 -5.96 8.46 -14.82
CA THR A 34 -5.24 8.69 -16.08
C THR A 34 -5.77 7.78 -17.18
N VAL A 35 -5.90 6.48 -16.92
CA VAL A 35 -6.43 5.50 -17.88
C VAL A 35 -7.88 5.83 -18.23
N SER A 36 -8.71 6.19 -17.23
CA SER A 36 -10.08 6.63 -17.47
C SER A 36 -10.13 7.81 -18.43
N LYS A 37 -9.29 8.81 -18.23
CA LYS A 37 -9.26 9.99 -19.08
C LYS A 37 -8.76 9.70 -20.48
N VAL A 38 -7.69 8.89 -20.59
CA VAL A 38 -7.04 8.60 -21.87
C VAL A 38 -7.86 7.61 -22.71
N LEU A 39 -8.36 6.54 -22.09
CA LEU A 39 -9.00 5.45 -22.81
C LEU A 39 -10.50 5.71 -23.03
N TYR A 40 -11.20 6.22 -22.00
CA TYR A 40 -12.64 6.43 -22.03
C TYR A 40 -13.05 7.91 -22.22
N GLY A 41 -12.06 8.83 -22.31
CA GLY A 41 -12.30 10.25 -22.59
C GLY A 41 -12.86 11.06 -21.40
N GLN A 42 -13.19 10.42 -20.28
CA GLN A 42 -13.82 11.07 -19.14
C GLN A 42 -13.21 10.55 -17.82
N LEU A 43 -13.29 11.38 -16.78
CA LEU A 43 -12.93 10.95 -15.43
C LEU A 43 -14.12 10.25 -14.77
N PRO A 44 -13.88 9.28 -13.88
CA PRO A 44 -14.97 8.70 -13.09
C PRO A 44 -15.66 9.78 -12.24
N ALA A 45 -16.94 9.58 -11.94
CA ALA A 45 -17.69 10.50 -11.09
C ALA A 45 -17.01 10.65 -9.71
N PRO A 46 -16.98 11.85 -9.10
CA PRO A 46 -16.31 12.07 -7.82
C PRO A 46 -16.77 11.11 -6.72
N MET A 47 -18.06 10.82 -6.64
CA MET A 47 -18.61 9.88 -5.65
C MET A 47 -18.12 8.44 -5.88
N THR A 48 -18.00 8.02 -7.14
CA THR A 48 -17.45 6.71 -7.52
C THR A 48 -15.97 6.62 -7.13
N MET A 49 -15.20 7.71 -7.31
CA MET A 49 -13.79 7.75 -6.89
C MET A 49 -13.65 7.70 -5.37
N VAL A 50 -14.51 8.39 -4.62
CA VAL A 50 -14.48 8.31 -3.16
C VAL A 50 -14.77 6.88 -2.69
N LEU A 51 -15.79 6.25 -3.25
CA LEU A 51 -16.12 4.85 -2.96
C LEU A 51 -14.93 3.93 -3.32
N PHE A 52 -14.35 4.10 -4.50
CA PHE A 52 -13.20 3.33 -4.94
C PHE A 52 -12.01 3.50 -3.97
N CYS A 53 -11.66 4.73 -3.56
CA CYS A 53 -10.57 4.99 -2.63
C CYS A 53 -10.78 4.32 -1.26
N ILE A 54 -12.01 4.35 -0.72
CA ILE A 54 -12.33 3.70 0.55
C ILE A 54 -12.16 2.18 0.44
N LEU A 55 -12.73 1.58 -0.60
CA LEU A 55 -12.62 0.15 -0.83
C LEU A 55 -11.18 -0.27 -1.12
N LEU A 56 -10.47 0.49 -1.94
CA LEU A 56 -9.04 0.25 -2.23
C LEU A 56 -8.20 0.25 -0.96
N GLY A 57 -8.44 1.21 -0.05
CA GLY A 57 -7.75 1.24 1.25
C GLY A 57 -7.97 -0.02 2.08
N ILE A 58 -9.20 -0.57 2.07
CA ILE A 58 -9.53 -1.83 2.75
C ILE A 58 -8.82 -3.01 2.08
N PHE A 59 -8.87 -3.09 0.75
CA PHE A 59 -8.24 -4.17 -0.01
C PHE A 59 -6.72 -4.14 0.09
N ALA A 60 -6.11 -2.94 0.15
CA ALA A 60 -4.66 -2.79 0.26
C ALA A 60 -4.09 -3.41 1.55
N VAL A 61 -4.83 -3.37 2.66
CA VAL A 61 -4.40 -4.03 3.90
C VAL A 61 -4.33 -5.56 3.77
N GLY A 62 -5.17 -6.13 2.90
CA GLY A 62 -5.18 -7.57 2.61
C GLY A 62 -4.35 -7.97 1.39
N ALA A 63 -3.78 -7.00 0.68
CA ALA A 63 -2.98 -7.27 -0.51
C ALA A 63 -1.62 -7.87 -0.13
N PRO A 64 -1.12 -8.85 -0.89
CA PRO A 64 0.22 -9.38 -0.64
C PRO A 64 1.28 -8.32 -0.95
N GLY A 65 2.30 -8.20 -0.10
CA GLY A 65 3.44 -7.30 -0.27
C GLY A 65 4.42 -7.78 -1.37
N VAL A 66 3.89 -8.04 -2.57
CA VAL A 66 4.66 -8.47 -3.75
C VAL A 66 4.42 -7.49 -4.89
N PRO A 67 5.33 -7.43 -5.89
CA PRO A 67 5.16 -6.55 -7.05
C PRO A 67 3.79 -6.72 -7.71
N GLY A 68 3.06 -5.61 -7.90
CA GLY A 68 1.71 -5.62 -8.47
C GLY A 68 0.61 -6.16 -7.53
N GLY A 69 0.92 -6.48 -6.26
CA GLY A 69 -0.03 -7.10 -5.33
C GLY A 69 -1.27 -6.25 -5.10
N THR A 70 -1.15 -4.93 -4.99
CA THR A 70 -2.29 -4.03 -4.81
C THR A 70 -3.23 -4.04 -5.99
N VAL A 71 -2.74 -3.84 -7.22
CA VAL A 71 -3.57 -3.82 -8.42
C VAL A 71 -4.21 -5.19 -8.67
N MET A 72 -3.52 -6.28 -8.37
CA MET A 72 -4.10 -7.62 -8.47
C MET A 72 -5.24 -7.83 -7.46
N ALA A 73 -5.06 -7.39 -6.23
CA ALA A 73 -6.10 -7.47 -5.20
C ALA A 73 -7.31 -6.59 -5.52
N SER A 74 -7.10 -5.41 -6.12
CA SER A 74 -8.14 -4.43 -6.44
C SER A 74 -8.76 -4.60 -7.83
N LEU A 75 -8.29 -5.55 -8.66
CA LEU A 75 -8.75 -5.70 -10.04
C LEU A 75 -10.28 -5.83 -10.13
N GLY A 76 -10.87 -6.58 -9.19
CA GLY A 76 -12.32 -6.70 -9.08
C GLY A 76 -13.03 -5.37 -8.83
N LEU A 77 -12.42 -4.44 -8.08
CA LEU A 77 -12.94 -3.10 -7.85
C LEU A 77 -12.83 -2.23 -9.11
N ILE A 78 -11.71 -2.32 -9.82
CA ILE A 78 -11.48 -1.58 -11.06
C ILE A 78 -12.57 -1.96 -12.08
N ILE A 79 -12.90 -3.24 -12.19
CA ILE A 79 -13.95 -3.72 -13.08
C ILE A 79 -15.34 -3.36 -12.58
N SER A 80 -15.67 -3.67 -11.32
CA SER A 80 -17.05 -3.58 -10.82
C SER A 80 -17.49 -2.17 -10.44
N VAL A 81 -16.57 -1.35 -9.90
CA VAL A 81 -16.89 0.01 -9.43
C VAL A 81 -16.63 1.06 -10.52
N LEU A 82 -15.54 0.90 -11.27
CA LEU A 82 -15.13 1.86 -12.29
C LEU A 82 -15.57 1.48 -13.71
N GLY A 83 -15.99 0.23 -13.91
CA GLY A 83 -16.50 -0.24 -15.20
C GLY A 83 -15.43 -0.43 -16.28
N PHE A 84 -14.19 -0.70 -15.87
CA PHE A 84 -13.11 -0.96 -16.83
C PHE A 84 -13.35 -2.26 -17.57
N ASP A 85 -13.09 -2.24 -18.87
CA ASP A 85 -13.06 -3.41 -19.72
C ASP A 85 -11.69 -4.11 -19.70
N ASP A 86 -11.55 -5.17 -20.48
CA ASP A 86 -10.30 -5.94 -20.57
C ASP A 86 -9.12 -5.08 -21.08
N THR A 87 -9.40 -4.09 -21.92
CA THR A 87 -8.36 -3.17 -22.43
C THR A 87 -7.87 -2.25 -21.33
N GLY A 88 -8.79 -1.66 -20.56
CA GLY A 88 -8.47 -0.77 -19.45
C GLY A 88 -7.74 -1.50 -18.33
N THR A 89 -8.18 -2.69 -17.96
CA THR A 89 -7.53 -3.52 -16.93
C THR A 89 -6.15 -4.01 -17.37
N GLY A 90 -6.00 -4.46 -18.63
CA GLY A 90 -4.72 -4.84 -19.20
C GLY A 90 -3.72 -3.67 -19.23
N LEU A 91 -4.18 -2.47 -19.56
CA LEU A 91 -3.35 -1.26 -19.53
C LEU A 91 -2.92 -0.92 -18.10
N MET A 92 -3.84 -0.99 -17.12
CA MET A 92 -3.54 -0.78 -15.70
C MET A 92 -2.44 -1.73 -15.22
N MET A 93 -2.58 -3.02 -15.49
CA MET A 93 -1.59 -4.01 -15.10
C MET A 93 -0.22 -3.77 -15.74
N THR A 94 -0.21 -3.37 -17.02
CA THR A 94 1.03 -3.07 -17.73
C THR A 94 1.74 -1.86 -17.12
N ILE A 95 1.01 -0.78 -16.83
CA ILE A 95 1.55 0.43 -16.19
C ILE A 95 2.11 0.08 -14.81
N PHE A 96 1.36 -0.70 -14.03
CA PHE A 96 1.81 -1.14 -12.71
C PHE A 96 3.10 -1.95 -12.78
N ALA A 97 3.20 -2.90 -13.70
CA ALA A 97 4.42 -3.70 -13.88
C ALA A 97 5.67 -2.84 -14.18
N LEU A 98 5.49 -1.70 -14.87
CA LEU A 98 6.59 -0.81 -15.22
C LEU A 98 6.97 0.15 -14.09
N GLN A 99 5.99 0.62 -13.32
CA GLN A 99 6.21 1.69 -12.33
C GLN A 99 6.24 1.23 -10.87
N ASP A 100 5.93 -0.02 -10.58
CA ASP A 100 5.77 -0.55 -9.22
C ASP A 100 6.97 -0.26 -8.30
N SER A 101 8.17 -0.20 -8.85
CA SER A 101 9.39 0.16 -8.12
C SER A 101 9.33 1.54 -7.45
N PHE A 102 8.63 2.51 -8.05
CA PHE A 102 8.48 3.84 -7.46
C PHE A 102 7.48 3.83 -6.30
N GLY A 103 6.36 3.12 -6.45
CA GLY A 103 5.39 2.89 -5.39
C GLY A 103 6.03 2.15 -4.22
N THR A 104 6.78 1.10 -4.50
CA THR A 104 7.52 0.30 -3.52
C THR A 104 8.56 1.13 -2.76
N ALA A 105 9.29 2.03 -3.43
CA ALA A 105 10.24 2.93 -2.76
C ALA A 105 9.54 3.82 -1.72
N CYS A 106 8.34 4.34 -2.04
CA CYS A 106 7.53 5.10 -1.10
C CYS A 106 7.04 4.23 0.07
N ASN A 107 6.59 2.99 -0.21
CA ASN A 107 6.15 2.05 0.82
C ASN A 107 7.28 1.80 1.83
N VAL A 108 8.45 1.37 1.37
CA VAL A 108 9.61 1.05 2.21
C VAL A 108 10.08 2.25 3.04
N THR A 109 10.07 3.45 2.46
CA THR A 109 10.40 4.68 3.20
C THR A 109 9.39 4.93 4.32
N GLY A 110 8.11 4.75 4.05
CA GLY A 110 7.04 4.88 5.03
C GLY A 110 7.13 3.81 6.13
N ASP A 111 7.45 2.57 5.79
CA ASP A 111 7.64 1.47 6.75
C ASP A 111 8.72 1.79 7.76
N GLY A 112 9.86 2.34 7.29
CA GLY A 112 10.94 2.83 8.15
C GLY A 112 10.49 3.96 9.08
N ALA A 113 9.73 4.92 8.54
CA ALA A 113 9.20 6.04 9.32
C ALA A 113 8.21 5.56 10.40
N LEU A 114 7.29 4.65 10.06
CA LEU A 114 6.33 4.08 11.01
C LEU A 114 7.02 3.27 12.10
N THR A 115 8.04 2.49 11.74
CA THR A 115 8.86 1.73 12.72
C THR A 115 9.60 2.67 13.68
N LEU A 116 10.09 3.81 13.18
CA LEU A 116 10.70 4.85 14.01
C LEU A 116 9.68 5.48 14.95
N MET A 117 8.49 5.79 14.47
CA MET A 117 7.39 6.31 15.29
C MET A 117 6.97 5.32 16.37
N LEU A 118 6.85 4.02 16.04
CA LEU A 118 6.56 2.95 16.98
C LEU A 118 7.62 2.86 18.08
N THR A 119 8.89 2.96 17.72
CA THR A 119 10.02 3.01 18.67
C THR A 119 9.91 4.21 19.60
N GLY A 120 9.58 5.39 19.06
CA GLY A 120 9.35 6.60 19.86
C GLY A 120 8.20 6.45 20.84
N TYR A 121 7.10 5.85 20.40
CA TYR A 121 5.95 5.54 21.25
C TYR A 121 6.32 4.59 22.39
N ALA A 122 7.01 3.49 22.07
CA ALA A 122 7.45 2.51 23.04
C ALA A 122 8.39 3.13 24.11
N LYS A 123 9.31 3.99 23.70
CA LYS A 123 10.18 4.74 24.62
C LYS A 123 9.38 5.67 25.53
N LYS A 124 8.43 6.41 24.98
CA LYS A 124 7.59 7.37 25.73
C LYS A 124 6.74 6.68 26.79
N HIS A 125 6.28 5.46 26.52
CA HIS A 125 5.39 4.70 27.43
C HIS A 125 6.15 3.65 28.25
N ASN A 126 7.50 3.68 28.26
CA ASN A 126 8.35 2.75 29.01
C ASN A 126 8.01 1.27 28.75
N ILE A 127 7.66 0.94 27.50
CA ILE A 127 7.38 -0.44 27.10
C ILE A 127 8.73 -1.17 27.10
N GLN A 128 8.86 -2.17 28.00
CA GLN A 128 10.07 -2.98 28.11
C GLN A 128 10.12 -4.03 27.00
N GLU A 129 11.32 -4.37 26.57
CA GLU A 129 11.54 -5.53 25.69
C GLU A 129 11.40 -6.81 26.51
N VAL A 130 10.59 -7.73 26.05
CA VAL A 130 10.63 -9.10 26.55
C VAL A 130 11.90 -9.72 26.00
N GLN A 131 12.86 -9.97 26.86
CA GLN A 131 14.08 -10.67 26.43
C GLN A 131 13.71 -12.08 26.01
N SER A 132 14.21 -12.50 24.84
CA SER A 132 13.90 -13.81 24.22
C SER A 132 14.30 -15.04 25.08
N GLY A 133 14.84 -14.84 26.26
CA GLY A 133 15.23 -15.87 27.21
C GLY A 133 14.22 -16.16 28.34
N GLU A 134 13.10 -15.40 28.42
CA GLU A 134 12.08 -15.60 29.47
C GLU A 134 10.84 -16.41 29.02
N ILE A 135 10.87 -16.95 27.80
CA ILE A 135 9.77 -17.75 27.22
C ILE A 135 10.23 -19.21 27.05
N LEU A 136 10.93 -19.76 28.04
CA LEU A 136 11.21 -21.22 28.13
C LEU A 136 10.82 -21.73 29.51
#